data_17846628845d15e22109ce3ef0784a5b
#
_entry.id   17846628845d15e22109ce3ef0784a5b
#
_cell.length_a   1.000
_cell.length_b   1.000
_cell.length_c   1.000
_cell.angle_alpha   90.00
_cell.angle_beta   90.00
_cell.angle_gamma   90.00
#
_symmetry.space_group_name_H-M   'P 1'
#
loop_
_entity.id
_entity.type
_entity.pdbx_description
1 polymer ?
#
loop_
_entity_poly.entity_id
_entity_poly.type
_entity_poly.pdbx_seq_one_letter_code
_entity_poly.pdbx_strand_id
1 'polypeptide(L)'
;TILRCIYDQLEKSEERDKNDLMDFIDTITHKDDHVGERDMIDLWDVVKKYYYHPSMKGSNSIKVVLPAVLNSSKLLKKKYSKPIYGKDIISQNYDANNPKIWISYDENGEVENPYKHLEPVSAFLNIGEDEIAQYENSLDESVSNGGAALAAYSKLQFSDDVASAALQQALLRYCELDTL
;
A
#
# COMPACT_ATOMS: atom_id res chain seq x y z
N THR A 1 -7.20 6.42 18.32
CA THR A 1 -6.48 5.87 17.15
C THR A 1 -5.69 4.62 17.55
N ILE A 2 -5.34 3.76 16.58
CA ILE A 2 -4.50 2.57 16.82
C ILE A 2 -3.16 2.96 17.44
N LEU A 3 -2.54 4.04 16.97
CA LEU A 3 -1.26 4.53 17.51
C LEU A 3 -1.36 4.90 19.00
N ARG A 4 -2.49 5.42 19.45
CA ARG A 4 -2.67 5.68 20.90
C ARG A 4 -2.80 4.38 21.71
N CYS A 5 -3.42 3.34 21.16
CA CYS A 5 -3.41 2.02 21.80
C CYS A 5 -1.98 1.45 21.89
N ILE A 6 -1.16 1.65 20.85
CA ILE A 6 0.26 1.26 20.87
C ILE A 6 1.01 2.07 21.93
N TYR A 7 0.78 3.37 22.03
CA TYR A 7 1.35 4.23 23.08
C TYR A 7 1.08 3.67 24.49
N ASP A 8 -0.19 3.33 24.77
CA ASP A 8 -0.59 2.78 26.07
C ASP A 8 0.04 1.38 26.34
N GLN A 9 0.34 0.62 25.27
CA GLN A 9 1.08 -0.65 25.37
C GLN A 9 2.57 -0.43 25.64
N LEU A 10 3.19 0.52 24.92
CA LEU A 10 4.60 0.88 25.11
C LEU A 10 4.87 1.37 26.53
N GLU A 11 3.98 2.18 27.09
CA GLU A 11 4.10 2.67 28.46
C GLU A 11 4.32 1.52 29.47
N LYS A 12 3.66 0.38 29.24
CA LYS A 12 3.70 -0.82 30.10
C LYS A 12 4.77 -1.83 29.68
N SER A 13 5.43 -1.61 28.54
CA SER A 13 6.44 -2.52 28.02
C SER A 13 7.81 -2.30 28.64
N GLU A 14 8.73 -3.24 28.42
CA GLU A 14 10.15 -3.14 28.79
C GLU A 14 11.04 -2.82 27.58
N GLU A 15 10.44 -2.37 26.45
CA GLU A 15 11.18 -2.02 25.25
C GLU A 15 12.17 -0.88 25.53
N ARG A 16 13.39 -1.01 25.00
CA ARG A 16 14.49 -0.08 25.30
C ARG A 16 14.27 1.32 24.75
N ASP A 17 13.62 1.40 23.59
CA ASP A 17 13.34 2.63 22.83
C ASP A 17 11.91 3.13 23.02
N LYS A 18 11.19 2.61 24.02
CA LYS A 18 9.77 2.97 24.23
C LYS A 18 9.52 4.47 24.37
N ASN A 19 10.43 5.19 25.04
CA ASN A 19 10.26 6.63 25.22
C ASN A 19 10.35 7.37 23.88
N ASP A 20 11.34 7.02 23.04
CA ASP A 20 11.51 7.62 21.71
C ASP A 20 10.31 7.32 20.81
N LEU A 21 9.78 6.08 20.90
CA LEU A 21 8.58 5.67 20.15
C LEU A 21 7.32 6.40 20.66
N MET A 22 7.16 6.57 21.97
CA MET A 22 6.05 7.31 22.56
C MET A 22 6.11 8.78 22.19
N ASP A 23 7.27 9.41 22.27
CA ASP A 23 7.50 10.79 21.85
C ASP A 23 7.19 10.95 20.34
N PHE A 24 7.63 10.00 19.51
CA PHE A 24 7.27 10.00 18.09
C PHE A 24 5.75 9.93 17.88
N ILE A 25 5.04 9.02 18.57
CA ILE A 25 3.58 8.91 18.50
C ILE A 25 2.90 10.23 18.91
N ASP A 26 3.40 10.89 19.94
CA ASP A 26 2.88 12.19 20.39
C ASP A 26 3.03 13.27 19.32
N THR A 27 4.11 13.26 18.52
CA THR A 27 4.30 14.24 17.45
C THR A 27 3.31 14.06 16.29
N ILE A 28 2.83 12.85 16.02
CA ILE A 28 2.01 12.51 14.85
C ILE A 28 0.54 12.24 15.15
N THR A 29 0.12 12.37 16.40
CA THR A 29 -1.26 12.11 16.82
C THR A 29 -1.77 13.23 17.72
N HIS A 30 -3.10 13.26 17.90
CA HIS A 30 -3.75 14.11 18.90
C HIS A 30 -4.41 13.25 19.99
N LYS A 31 -4.53 13.81 21.19
CA LYS A 31 -5.28 13.24 22.31
C LYS A 31 -5.81 14.39 23.16
N ASP A 32 -7.10 14.41 23.39
CA ASP A 32 -7.80 15.48 24.11
C ASP A 32 -7.46 16.87 23.50
N ASP A 33 -6.89 17.78 24.28
CA ASP A 33 -6.47 19.12 23.85
C ASP A 33 -5.03 19.15 23.28
N HIS A 34 -4.29 18.04 23.35
CA HIS A 34 -2.95 17.94 22.77
C HIS A 34 -3.00 17.62 21.29
N VAL A 35 -2.39 18.45 20.47
CA VAL A 35 -2.21 18.23 19.03
C VAL A 35 -0.73 18.14 18.74
N GLY A 36 -0.29 17.02 18.19
CA GLY A 36 1.11 16.81 17.81
C GLY A 36 1.55 17.78 16.71
N GLU A 37 2.83 18.15 16.71
CA GLU A 37 3.39 19.09 15.73
C GLU A 37 3.23 18.63 14.27
N ARG A 38 3.14 17.33 14.07
CA ARG A 38 3.00 16.64 12.78
C ARG A 38 1.74 15.79 12.74
N ASP A 39 0.67 16.24 13.42
CA ASP A 39 -0.59 15.48 13.50
C ASP A 39 -1.07 15.04 12.12
N MET A 40 -1.39 13.76 12.01
CA MET A 40 -1.78 13.15 10.73
C MET A 40 -3.20 13.53 10.36
N ILE A 41 -3.36 14.02 9.14
CA ILE A 41 -4.67 14.29 8.56
C ILE A 41 -5.23 12.98 7.98
N ASP A 42 -6.43 12.59 8.40
CA ASP A 42 -7.15 11.49 7.78
C ASP A 42 -7.66 11.90 6.38
N LEU A 43 -6.96 11.41 5.35
CA LEU A 43 -7.32 11.70 3.95
C LEU A 43 -8.70 11.14 3.58
N TRP A 44 -9.19 10.10 4.24
CA TRP A 44 -10.53 9.58 4.00
C TRP A 44 -11.60 10.60 4.42
N ASP A 45 -11.40 11.29 5.55
CA ASP A 45 -12.27 12.38 5.97
C ASP A 45 -12.22 13.57 5.00
N VAL A 46 -11.05 13.89 4.46
CA VAL A 46 -10.90 14.92 3.42
C VAL A 46 -11.69 14.54 2.17
N VAL A 47 -11.51 13.31 1.69
CA VAL A 47 -12.24 12.81 0.51
C VAL A 47 -13.75 12.86 0.74
N LYS A 48 -14.25 12.34 1.86
CA LYS A 48 -15.69 12.36 2.17
C LYS A 48 -16.31 13.77 2.15
N LYS A 49 -15.55 14.77 2.59
CA LYS A 49 -16.05 16.14 2.76
C LYS A 49 -15.88 17.00 1.52
N TYR A 50 -14.81 16.78 0.75
CA TYR A 50 -14.35 17.75 -0.24
C TYR A 50 -14.11 17.19 -1.64
N TYR A 51 -14.12 15.86 -1.83
CA TYR A 51 -13.85 15.28 -3.13
C TYR A 51 -14.98 14.37 -3.61
N TYR A 52 -15.44 14.64 -4.82
CA TYR A 52 -16.40 13.81 -5.52
C TYR A 52 -16.03 13.72 -7.00
N HIS A 53 -16.09 12.50 -7.53
CA HIS A 53 -15.99 12.26 -8.96
C HIS A 53 -17.03 11.20 -9.39
N PRO A 54 -17.74 11.36 -10.53
CA PRO A 54 -18.80 10.44 -10.96
C PRO A 54 -18.35 8.97 -11.06
N SER A 55 -17.08 8.72 -11.45
CA SER A 55 -16.52 7.36 -11.56
C SER A 55 -16.41 6.65 -10.21
N MET A 56 -16.46 7.36 -9.09
CA MET A 56 -16.43 6.77 -7.74
C MET A 56 -17.74 6.07 -7.37
N LYS A 57 -18.84 6.39 -8.07
CA LYS A 57 -20.18 5.79 -7.83
C LYS A 57 -20.62 5.80 -6.35
N GLY A 58 -20.25 6.85 -5.63
CA GLY A 58 -20.56 7.03 -4.20
C GLY A 58 -19.64 6.28 -3.23
N SER A 59 -18.64 5.56 -3.68
CA SER A 59 -17.64 4.93 -2.82
C SER A 59 -16.49 5.89 -2.52
N ASN A 60 -16.03 5.91 -1.25
CA ASN A 60 -14.83 6.66 -0.82
C ASN A 60 -13.63 5.74 -0.58
N SER A 61 -13.68 4.51 -1.08
CA SER A 61 -12.53 3.60 -1.02
C SER A 61 -11.38 4.14 -1.87
N ILE A 62 -10.15 4.04 -1.37
CA ILE A 62 -8.95 4.44 -2.12
C ILE A 62 -8.87 3.77 -3.50
N LYS A 63 -9.40 2.57 -3.66
CA LYS A 63 -9.42 1.81 -4.93
C LYS A 63 -10.28 2.43 -6.03
N VAL A 64 -11.19 3.33 -5.69
CA VAL A 64 -11.98 4.12 -6.66
C VAL A 64 -11.58 5.58 -6.66
N VAL A 65 -11.09 6.09 -5.52
CA VAL A 65 -10.59 7.47 -5.40
C VAL A 65 -9.30 7.65 -6.20
N LEU A 66 -8.33 6.76 -6.02
CA LEU A 66 -7.04 6.86 -6.71
C LEU A 66 -7.18 6.90 -8.24
N PRO A 67 -7.87 5.96 -8.91
CA PRO A 67 -8.09 6.05 -10.36
C PRO A 67 -8.83 7.34 -10.77
N ALA A 68 -9.82 7.79 -9.99
CA ALA A 68 -10.56 9.02 -10.29
C ALA A 68 -9.67 10.25 -10.22
N VAL A 69 -8.82 10.35 -9.21
CA VAL A 69 -7.83 11.43 -9.05
C VAL A 69 -6.80 11.41 -10.16
N LEU A 70 -6.26 10.24 -10.48
CA LEU A 70 -5.29 10.07 -11.57
C LEU A 70 -5.91 10.45 -12.92
N ASN A 71 -7.16 10.08 -13.18
CA ASN A 71 -7.87 10.44 -14.41
C ASN A 71 -8.16 11.93 -14.52
N SER A 72 -8.51 12.59 -13.44
CA SER A 72 -8.89 14.02 -13.46
C SER A 72 -7.70 14.98 -13.51
N SER A 73 -6.51 14.55 -13.09
CA SER A 73 -5.33 15.41 -12.98
C SER A 73 -4.32 15.23 -14.12
N LYS A 74 -4.23 16.20 -15.02
CA LYS A 74 -3.20 16.22 -16.08
C LYS A 74 -1.78 16.19 -15.52
N LEU A 75 -1.55 16.81 -14.36
CA LEU A 75 -0.26 16.83 -13.69
C LEU A 75 0.15 15.43 -13.23
N LEU A 76 -0.77 14.73 -12.53
CA LEU A 76 -0.51 13.39 -12.03
C LEU A 76 -0.36 12.38 -13.18
N LYS A 77 -1.20 12.47 -14.22
CA LYS A 77 -1.03 11.67 -15.45
C LYS A 77 0.38 11.84 -16.00
N LYS A 78 0.83 13.08 -16.21
CA LYS A 78 2.17 13.36 -16.76
C LYS A 78 3.29 12.89 -15.84
N LYS A 79 3.09 12.93 -14.52
CA LYS A 79 4.09 12.52 -13.54
C LYS A 79 4.21 11.01 -13.48
N TYR A 80 3.11 10.30 -13.21
CA TYR A 80 3.10 8.87 -12.90
C TYR A 80 3.02 7.94 -14.13
N SER A 81 2.89 8.50 -15.35
CA SER A 81 3.10 7.76 -16.59
C SER A 81 4.58 7.60 -16.96
N LYS A 82 5.50 8.07 -16.12
CA LYS A 82 6.94 7.95 -16.29
C LYS A 82 7.50 6.93 -15.30
N PRO A 83 8.64 6.29 -15.61
CA PRO A 83 9.32 5.37 -14.72
C PRO A 83 10.08 6.14 -13.62
N ILE A 84 9.35 6.74 -12.69
CA ILE A 84 9.90 7.60 -11.64
C ILE A 84 10.10 6.89 -10.30
N TYR A 85 9.31 5.86 -10.02
CA TYR A 85 9.46 5.07 -8.79
C TYR A 85 10.69 4.16 -8.89
N GLY A 86 11.52 4.22 -7.88
CA GLY A 86 12.82 3.57 -7.85
C GLY A 86 13.95 4.41 -8.48
N LYS A 87 13.62 5.53 -9.15
CA LYS A 87 14.58 6.43 -9.78
C LYS A 87 14.55 7.83 -9.19
N ASP A 88 13.50 8.60 -9.48
CA ASP A 88 13.32 9.97 -9.00
C ASP A 88 12.60 10.00 -7.64
N ILE A 89 11.80 8.98 -7.35
CA ILE A 89 11.15 8.74 -6.06
C ILE A 89 11.78 7.48 -5.46
N ILE A 90 12.32 7.60 -4.25
CA ILE A 90 12.88 6.47 -3.53
C ILE A 90 11.77 5.45 -3.24
N SER A 91 12.03 4.20 -3.57
CA SER A 91 11.16 3.06 -3.31
C SER A 91 11.96 1.95 -2.65
N GLN A 92 11.31 1.14 -1.82
CA GLN A 92 11.91 -0.08 -1.28
C GLN A 92 11.65 -1.32 -2.15
N ASN A 93 10.69 -1.21 -3.09
CA ASN A 93 10.27 -2.32 -3.95
C ASN A 93 10.75 -2.20 -5.40
N TYR A 94 11.19 -1.00 -5.79
CA TYR A 94 11.64 -0.70 -7.16
C TYR A 94 12.94 0.08 -7.11
N ASP A 95 13.78 -0.11 -8.14
CA ASP A 95 15.08 0.56 -8.26
C ASP A 95 15.27 1.17 -9.66
N ALA A 96 16.45 1.80 -9.88
CA ALA A 96 16.75 2.45 -11.15
C ALA A 96 16.82 1.48 -12.36
N ASN A 97 17.05 0.18 -12.12
CA ASN A 97 17.10 -0.85 -13.16
C ASN A 97 15.71 -1.39 -13.47
N ASN A 98 14.81 -1.35 -12.48
CA ASN A 98 13.41 -1.79 -12.60
C ASN A 98 12.46 -0.72 -12.03
N PRO A 99 12.38 0.48 -12.64
CA PRO A 99 11.51 1.55 -12.15
C PRO A 99 10.04 1.26 -12.47
N LYS A 100 9.14 1.61 -11.55
CA LYS A 100 7.70 1.41 -11.75
C LYS A 100 7.03 2.59 -12.45
N ILE A 101 6.15 2.25 -13.38
CA ILE A 101 5.16 3.15 -13.97
C ILE A 101 3.79 2.77 -13.40
N TRP A 102 3.12 3.73 -12.75
CA TRP A 102 1.83 3.45 -12.11
C TRP A 102 0.61 3.71 -12.99
N ILE A 103 0.79 4.44 -14.11
CA ILE A 103 -0.30 4.76 -15.03
C ILE A 103 -0.15 3.95 -16.30
N SER A 104 -1.16 3.14 -16.59
CA SER A 104 -1.48 2.58 -17.89
C SER A 104 -2.84 3.10 -18.35
N TYR A 105 -3.15 2.97 -19.61
CA TYR A 105 -4.39 3.44 -20.21
C TYR A 105 -5.14 2.27 -20.85
N ASP A 106 -6.46 2.27 -20.68
CA ASP A 106 -7.34 1.35 -21.36
C ASP A 106 -7.54 1.75 -22.83
N GLU A 107 -8.32 0.96 -23.56
CA GLU A 107 -8.67 1.19 -24.98
C GLU A 107 -9.42 2.51 -25.23
N ASN A 108 -10.02 3.10 -24.19
CA ASN A 108 -10.74 4.37 -24.24
C ASN A 108 -9.84 5.56 -23.87
N GLY A 109 -8.58 5.33 -23.54
CA GLY A 109 -7.65 6.36 -23.07
C GLY A 109 -7.87 6.80 -21.62
N GLU A 110 -8.66 6.06 -20.85
CA GLU A 110 -8.84 6.28 -19.43
C GLU A 110 -7.75 5.55 -18.63
N VAL A 111 -7.38 6.11 -17.49
CA VAL A 111 -6.38 5.48 -16.60
C VAL A 111 -6.97 4.19 -16.02
N GLU A 112 -6.31 3.08 -16.27
CA GLU A 112 -6.64 1.82 -15.65
C GLU A 112 -6.44 1.88 -14.15
N ASN A 113 -7.19 1.07 -13.42
CA ASN A 113 -7.02 0.98 -11.97
C ASN A 113 -5.65 0.34 -11.64
N PRO A 114 -4.70 1.07 -10.99
CA PRO A 114 -3.36 0.57 -10.73
C PRO A 114 -3.32 -0.73 -9.92
N TYR A 115 -4.33 -1.00 -9.11
CA TYR A 115 -4.43 -2.25 -8.33
C TYR A 115 -4.58 -3.50 -9.22
N LYS A 116 -5.04 -3.36 -10.47
CA LYS A 116 -5.13 -4.48 -11.41
C LYS A 116 -3.77 -4.90 -11.98
N HIS A 117 -2.76 -4.05 -11.81
CA HIS A 117 -1.40 -4.27 -12.30
C HIS A 117 -0.43 -4.75 -11.21
N LEU A 118 -0.96 -5.10 -10.03
CA LEU A 118 -0.19 -5.79 -9.02
C LEU A 118 -0.03 -7.24 -9.44
N GLU A 119 1.21 -7.68 -9.44
CA GLU A 119 1.58 -9.03 -9.83
C GLU A 119 1.00 -10.06 -8.85
N PRO A 120 0.63 -11.28 -9.29
CA PRO A 120 0.23 -12.37 -8.41
C PRO A 120 1.41 -12.77 -7.49
N VAL A 121 1.09 -13.36 -6.34
CA VAL A 121 2.13 -13.78 -5.37
C VAL A 121 3.11 -14.77 -6.01
N SER A 122 2.64 -15.64 -6.89
CA SER A 122 3.45 -16.61 -7.64
C SER A 122 4.58 -15.96 -8.46
N ALA A 123 4.41 -14.70 -8.92
CA ALA A 123 5.44 -13.98 -9.65
C ALA A 123 6.69 -13.64 -8.81
N PHE A 124 6.60 -13.76 -7.49
CA PHE A 124 7.70 -13.49 -6.55
C PHE A 124 8.36 -14.78 -6.02
N LEU A 125 7.92 -15.95 -6.48
CA LEU A 125 8.57 -17.20 -6.14
C LEU A 125 9.93 -17.27 -6.83
N ASN A 126 10.99 -17.35 -6.04
CA ASN A 126 12.36 -17.46 -6.55
C ASN A 126 12.79 -18.94 -6.56
N ILE A 127 12.08 -19.75 -7.37
CA ILE A 127 12.25 -21.20 -7.51
C ILE A 127 12.20 -21.60 -8.99
N GLY A 128 12.62 -22.84 -9.30
CA GLY A 128 12.55 -23.35 -10.66
C GLY A 128 11.11 -23.55 -11.17
N GLU A 129 10.92 -23.46 -12.48
CA GLU A 129 9.59 -23.61 -13.11
C GLU A 129 8.89 -24.91 -12.70
N ASP A 130 9.63 -26.00 -12.54
CA ASP A 130 9.09 -27.31 -12.14
C ASP A 130 8.54 -27.32 -10.70
N GLU A 131 9.00 -26.41 -9.84
CA GLU A 131 8.60 -26.28 -8.44
C GLU A 131 7.42 -25.33 -8.27
N ILE A 132 7.24 -24.37 -9.18
CA ILE A 132 6.16 -23.36 -9.13
C ILE A 132 4.78 -24.03 -9.06
N ALA A 133 4.59 -25.16 -9.79
CA ALA A 133 3.33 -25.87 -9.82
C ALA A 133 2.82 -26.34 -8.43
N GLN A 134 3.70 -26.49 -7.45
CA GLN A 134 3.32 -26.84 -6.08
C GLN A 134 2.61 -25.67 -5.37
N TYR A 135 2.92 -24.44 -5.77
CA TYR A 135 2.41 -23.21 -5.15
C TYR A 135 1.29 -22.55 -5.96
N GLU A 136 1.14 -22.84 -7.27
CA GLU A 136 0.18 -22.15 -8.17
C GLU A 136 -1.24 -22.13 -7.60
N ASN A 137 -1.74 -23.24 -7.10
CA ASN A 137 -3.10 -23.33 -6.55
C ASN A 137 -3.32 -22.51 -5.25
N SER A 138 -2.25 -22.13 -4.55
CA SER A 138 -2.33 -21.46 -3.25
C SER A 138 -1.93 -19.99 -3.30
N LEU A 139 -1.15 -19.58 -4.30
CA LEU A 139 -0.51 -18.28 -4.39
C LEU A 139 -0.78 -17.51 -5.72
N ASP A 140 -1.72 -18.00 -6.55
CA ASP A 140 -2.01 -17.40 -7.86
C ASP A 140 -2.82 -16.08 -7.77
N GLU A 141 -3.30 -15.73 -6.58
CA GLU A 141 -4.05 -14.49 -6.37
C GLU A 141 -3.12 -13.30 -6.15
N SER A 142 -3.44 -12.17 -6.78
CA SER A 142 -2.76 -10.91 -6.50
C SER A 142 -3.30 -10.28 -5.19
N VAL A 143 -2.41 -9.66 -4.42
CA VAL A 143 -2.79 -8.85 -3.26
C VAL A 143 -3.26 -7.48 -3.75
N SER A 144 -4.52 -7.41 -4.17
CA SER A 144 -5.11 -6.21 -4.82
C SER A 144 -6.18 -5.50 -3.99
N ASN A 145 -6.50 -6.01 -2.80
CA ASN A 145 -7.48 -5.42 -1.88
C ASN A 145 -7.19 -5.80 -0.42
N GLY A 146 -7.81 -5.07 0.53
CA GLY A 146 -7.58 -5.28 1.96
C GLY A 146 -7.92 -6.68 2.47
N GLY A 147 -8.93 -7.34 1.90
CA GLY A 147 -9.26 -8.73 2.24
C GLY A 147 -8.18 -9.70 1.79
N ALA A 148 -7.70 -9.55 0.55
CA ALA A 148 -6.57 -10.33 0.02
C ALA A 148 -5.28 -10.05 0.82
N ALA A 149 -5.03 -8.79 1.20
CA ALA A 149 -3.89 -8.43 2.03
C ALA A 149 -3.95 -9.07 3.42
N LEU A 150 -5.12 -9.07 4.06
CA LEU A 150 -5.31 -9.74 5.35
C LEU A 150 -5.13 -11.25 5.24
N ALA A 151 -5.66 -11.87 4.20
CA ALA A 151 -5.49 -13.30 3.94
C ALA A 151 -4.01 -13.65 3.68
N ALA A 152 -3.32 -12.84 2.87
CA ALA A 152 -1.88 -13.01 2.59
C ALA A 152 -1.05 -12.87 3.87
N TYR A 153 -1.33 -11.86 4.70
CA TYR A 153 -0.66 -11.66 5.98
C TYR A 153 -0.90 -12.84 6.95
N SER A 154 -2.12 -13.38 6.97
CA SER A 154 -2.43 -14.55 7.80
C SER A 154 -1.70 -15.81 7.31
N LYS A 155 -1.64 -16.02 5.99
CA LYS A 155 -0.90 -17.14 5.39
C LYS A 155 0.60 -17.07 5.69
N LEU A 156 1.18 -15.86 5.70
CA LEU A 156 2.60 -15.63 5.95
C LEU A 156 3.09 -16.28 7.25
N GLN A 157 2.25 -16.35 8.28
CA GLN A 157 2.60 -16.93 9.58
C GLN A 157 2.72 -18.46 9.57
N PHE A 158 2.17 -19.13 8.56
CA PHE A 158 2.07 -20.59 8.46
C PHE A 158 2.72 -21.17 7.20
N SER A 159 3.29 -20.30 6.36
CA SER A 159 3.95 -20.69 5.12
C SER A 159 5.42 -21.04 5.37
N ASP A 160 6.00 -21.84 4.47
CA ASP A 160 7.45 -22.04 4.42
C ASP A 160 8.19 -20.75 4.02
N ASP A 161 9.51 -20.76 4.10
CA ASP A 161 10.34 -19.57 3.85
C ASP A 161 10.17 -19.02 2.42
N VAL A 162 9.97 -19.88 1.43
CA VAL A 162 9.82 -19.51 0.02
C VAL A 162 8.50 -18.79 -0.21
N ALA A 163 7.40 -19.39 0.23
CA ALA A 163 6.06 -18.81 0.13
C ALA A 163 5.94 -17.53 0.99
N SER A 164 6.55 -17.51 2.17
CA SER A 164 6.59 -16.35 3.05
C SER A 164 7.29 -15.16 2.39
N ALA A 165 8.44 -15.38 1.74
CA ALA A 165 9.16 -14.32 1.03
C ALA A 165 8.33 -13.74 -0.12
N ALA A 166 7.64 -14.59 -0.91
CA ALA A 166 6.78 -14.18 -2.00
C ALA A 166 5.56 -13.37 -1.50
N LEU A 167 4.89 -13.85 -0.45
CA LEU A 167 3.76 -13.16 0.19
C LEU A 167 4.19 -11.78 0.73
N GLN A 168 5.36 -11.69 1.37
CA GLN A 168 5.89 -10.44 1.87
C GLN A 168 6.14 -9.44 0.74
N GLN A 169 6.72 -9.87 -0.38
CA GLN A 169 6.96 -9.01 -1.54
C GLN A 169 5.65 -8.47 -2.14
N ALA A 170 4.63 -9.33 -2.28
CA ALA A 170 3.33 -8.90 -2.77
C ALA A 170 2.65 -7.89 -1.82
N LEU A 171 2.71 -8.12 -0.51
CA LEU A 171 2.18 -7.20 0.51
C LEU A 171 2.89 -5.85 0.49
N LEU A 172 4.22 -5.83 0.38
CA LEU A 172 5.00 -4.58 0.33
C LEU A 172 4.64 -3.74 -0.91
N ARG A 173 4.43 -4.37 -2.08
CA ARG A 173 4.00 -3.65 -3.30
C ARG A 173 2.58 -3.12 -3.20
N TYR A 174 1.68 -3.89 -2.58
CA TYR A 174 0.33 -3.43 -2.28
C TYR A 174 0.34 -2.21 -1.35
N CYS A 175 1.11 -2.26 -0.25
CA CYS A 175 1.22 -1.15 0.69
C CYS A 175 1.85 0.10 0.04
N GLU A 176 2.84 -0.07 -0.84
CA GLU A 176 3.43 1.06 -1.57
C GLU A 176 2.41 1.75 -2.47
N LEU A 177 1.56 0.97 -3.16
CA LEU A 177 0.48 1.55 -3.99
C LEU A 177 -0.57 2.28 -3.14
N ASP A 178 -0.89 1.78 -1.94
CA ASP A 178 -1.82 2.45 -1.01
C ASP A 178 -1.29 3.81 -0.51
N THR A 179 0.02 4.07 -0.66
CA THR A 179 0.67 5.34 -0.27
C THR A 179 1.00 6.27 -1.44
N LEU A 180 0.61 5.91 -2.67
CA LEU A 180 0.82 6.69 -3.90
C LEU A 180 0.09 8.07 -3.86
#